data_3a77a11c832bb090057ba68cbca9f157
#
_entry.id   3a77a11c832bb090057ba68cbca9f157
#
_cell.length_a   1.000
_cell.length_b   1.000
_cell.length_c   1.000
_cell.angle_alpha   90.00
_cell.angle_beta   90.00
_cell.angle_gamma   90.00
#
_symmetry.space_group_name_H-M   'P 1'
#
loop_
_entity.id
_entity.type
_entity.pdbx_description
1 polymer ?
#
loop_
_entity_poly.entity_id
_entity_poly.type
_entity_poly.pdbx_seq_one_letter_code
_entity_poly.pdbx_strand_id
1 'polypeptide(L)'
;MEILGSKYLLRENQKAYAKMLYVQGYDIDVDAELAKIDALPDSYDAILAYGETLLDRPVRKDFGYTEPFYLDEIRAERPDDRIDQIIPSQPELALRPVVLKDKIYGGVFGRVAGCILGKPFEINWTADNIRGYLEAANAYPLDNYAPMYSPYSCLGFNTELSRREYLSYAQADDDTSYFLVALRILEKYGRNFTTQDVAEEWMDNFPFYMTFGPSHLNHRKLVNAKDWHQAPLPTGKEWEHFLTFGNCGEEQIDAMIRADAYGLICPLKPEEAAGLAYKDAVLTNRHTGLYASMWVAGCIAAAFYYRDPVTVIRSGLGQIPQNSRYAEAVRQALDICASTDTWEQAYPEINRRWGHLGHAGTINETAAIINALVHSRDSLGCIDFEKAICTTVMHGWDTDCSAATCGCIAGVMAGYQNIPDKWIRPLNDTFYTYAALENNHSISAFADRIIEMSRR
;
A
#
# COMPACT_ATOMS: atom_id res chain seq x y z
N MET A 1 25.58 -1.07 21.57
CA MET A 1 24.60 -0.63 20.57
C MET A 1 25.18 -0.52 19.14
N GLU A 2 26.09 -1.44 18.80
CA GLU A 2 26.65 -1.59 17.45
C GLU A 2 25.71 -2.35 16.48
N ILE A 3 24.50 -2.68 16.93
CA ILE A 3 23.52 -3.53 16.23
C ILE A 3 22.74 -2.75 15.16
N LEU A 4 22.87 -1.43 15.07
CA LEU A 4 22.09 -0.58 14.15
C LEU A 4 22.65 -0.49 12.72
N GLY A 5 23.56 -1.38 12.34
CA GLY A 5 24.24 -1.31 11.06
C GLY A 5 25.54 -0.52 11.12
N SER A 6 26.23 -0.38 9.99
CA SER A 6 27.45 0.41 9.95
C SER A 6 27.14 1.90 10.20
N LYS A 7 28.09 2.63 10.78
CA LYS A 7 27.99 4.09 10.96
C LYS A 7 27.74 4.81 9.63
N TYR A 8 28.22 4.26 8.53
CA TYR A 8 27.93 4.73 7.19
C TYR A 8 26.44 4.67 6.87
N LEU A 9 25.77 3.52 7.09
CA LEU A 9 24.33 3.38 6.86
C LEU A 9 23.51 4.31 7.75
N LEU A 10 23.91 4.48 9.01
CA LEU A 10 23.24 5.43 9.91
C LEU A 10 23.33 6.86 9.38
N ARG A 11 24.51 7.29 8.89
CA ARG A 11 24.73 8.60 8.30
C ARG A 11 23.87 8.82 7.05
N GLU A 12 23.82 7.83 6.15
CA GLU A 12 22.98 7.89 4.95
C GLU A 12 21.48 7.93 5.30
N ASN A 13 21.05 7.18 6.31
CA ASN A 13 19.68 7.26 6.81
C ASN A 13 19.34 8.66 7.35
N GLN A 14 20.26 9.32 8.08
CA GLN A 14 20.03 10.69 8.55
C GLN A 14 19.93 11.70 7.40
N LYS A 15 20.72 11.52 6.34
CA LYS A 15 20.62 12.35 5.13
C LYS A 15 19.27 12.15 4.42
N ALA A 16 18.83 10.90 4.29
CA ALA A 16 17.52 10.58 3.72
C ALA A 16 16.39 11.18 4.58
N TYR A 17 16.52 11.10 5.90
CA TYR A 17 15.59 11.66 6.85
C TYR A 17 15.48 13.19 6.75
N ALA A 18 16.61 13.91 6.64
CA ALA A 18 16.60 15.35 6.43
C ALA A 18 15.89 15.76 5.12
N LYS A 19 16.13 15.02 4.04
CA LYS A 19 15.43 15.23 2.75
C LYS A 19 13.92 15.01 2.87
N MET A 20 13.51 13.97 3.57
CA MET A 20 12.10 13.64 3.79
C MET A 20 11.41 14.74 4.61
N LEU A 21 12.01 15.17 5.71
CA LEU A 21 11.47 16.26 6.54
C LEU A 21 11.30 17.57 5.75
N TYR A 22 12.24 17.88 4.84
CA TYR A 22 12.07 19.02 3.93
C TYR A 22 10.82 18.89 3.07
N VAL A 23 10.57 17.69 2.49
CA VAL A 23 9.37 17.42 1.69
C VAL A 23 8.11 17.52 2.53
N GLN A 24 8.17 17.15 3.80
CA GLN A 24 7.08 17.28 4.78
C GLN A 24 6.86 18.72 5.26
N GLY A 25 7.61 19.67 4.72
CA GLY A 25 7.43 21.11 5.01
C GLY A 25 8.28 21.65 6.13
N TYR A 26 9.17 20.87 6.74
CA TYR A 26 10.10 21.42 7.74
C TYR A 26 11.07 22.43 7.14
N ASP A 27 11.43 23.45 7.92
CA ASP A 27 12.37 24.50 7.52
C ASP A 27 13.81 23.98 7.57
N ILE A 28 14.19 23.28 6.52
CA ILE A 28 15.49 22.60 6.37
C ILE A 28 16.16 23.07 5.08
N ASP A 29 17.35 23.63 5.20
CA ASP A 29 18.27 23.78 4.07
C ASP A 29 18.95 22.44 3.82
N VAL A 30 18.45 21.68 2.83
CA VAL A 30 18.89 20.31 2.57
C VAL A 30 20.40 20.24 2.35
N ASP A 31 20.97 21.11 1.50
CA ASP A 31 22.40 21.05 1.16
C ASP A 31 23.28 21.36 2.39
N ALA A 32 22.89 22.37 3.19
CA ALA A 32 23.60 22.69 4.41
C ALA A 32 23.49 21.57 5.46
N GLU A 33 22.32 20.93 5.60
CA GLU A 33 22.14 19.82 6.53
C GLU A 33 22.90 18.56 6.11
N LEU A 34 22.92 18.22 4.81
CA LEU A 34 23.73 17.11 4.30
C LEU A 34 25.22 17.33 4.58
N ALA A 35 25.73 18.54 4.36
CA ALA A 35 27.13 18.88 4.65
C ALA A 35 27.45 18.79 6.15
N LYS A 36 26.54 19.20 7.03
CA LYS A 36 26.69 19.05 8.50
C LYS A 36 26.71 17.58 8.91
N ILE A 37 25.79 16.75 8.37
CA ILE A 37 25.73 15.32 8.65
C ILE A 37 27.04 14.64 8.21
N ASP A 38 27.61 15.02 7.08
CA ASP A 38 28.89 14.48 6.60
C ASP A 38 30.07 14.87 7.51
N ALA A 39 30.03 16.07 8.07
CA ALA A 39 31.08 16.59 8.98
C ALA A 39 30.98 16.08 10.42
N LEU A 40 29.91 15.36 10.81
CA LEU A 40 29.76 14.83 12.16
C LEU A 40 30.90 13.84 12.50
N PRO A 41 31.30 13.75 13.77
CA PRO A 41 32.21 12.70 14.22
C PRO A 41 31.71 11.30 13.84
N ASP A 42 32.63 10.38 13.60
CA ASP A 42 32.28 8.97 13.30
C ASP A 42 31.87 8.23 14.58
N SER A 43 30.76 8.66 15.17
CA SER A 43 30.17 8.17 16.42
C SER A 43 28.67 7.98 16.25
N TYR A 44 28.15 6.86 16.71
CA TYR A 44 26.69 6.58 16.71
C TYR A 44 25.94 7.67 17.50
N ASP A 45 26.43 7.99 18.69
CA ASP A 45 25.77 8.95 19.56
C ASP A 45 25.73 10.35 18.95
N ALA A 46 26.81 10.79 18.28
CA ALA A 46 26.85 12.07 17.62
C ALA A 46 25.89 12.15 16.44
N ILE A 47 25.81 11.08 15.63
CA ILE A 47 24.93 11.04 14.45
C ILE A 47 23.46 10.98 14.88
N LEU A 48 23.12 10.17 15.89
CA LEU A 48 21.76 10.08 16.43
C LEU A 48 21.33 11.39 17.09
N ALA A 49 22.17 11.96 17.98
CA ALA A 49 21.87 13.22 18.64
C ALA A 49 21.63 14.37 17.65
N TYR A 50 22.35 14.36 16.54
CA TYR A 50 22.10 15.34 15.48
C TYR A 50 20.75 15.13 14.81
N GLY A 51 20.39 13.88 14.52
CA GLY A 51 19.08 13.54 13.95
C GLY A 51 17.91 14.02 14.79
N GLU A 52 18.02 13.96 16.13
CA GLU A 52 17.01 14.49 17.06
C GLU A 52 16.77 15.98 16.84
N THR A 53 17.82 16.75 16.56
CA THR A 53 17.68 18.21 16.34
C THR A 53 16.92 18.57 15.06
N LEU A 54 16.76 17.63 14.13
CA LEU A 54 16.00 17.85 12.90
C LEU A 54 14.49 17.91 13.17
N LEU A 55 14.00 17.19 14.17
CA LEU A 55 12.60 17.20 14.59
C LEU A 55 12.16 18.51 15.26
N ASP A 56 13.13 19.26 15.80
CA ASP A 56 12.85 20.57 16.45
C ASP A 56 12.68 21.72 15.43
N ARG A 57 12.86 21.45 14.14
CA ARG A 57 12.70 22.45 13.08
C ARG A 57 11.23 22.84 12.92
N PRO A 58 10.92 24.14 12.77
CA PRO A 58 9.55 24.56 12.50
C PRO A 58 9.12 24.16 11.09
N VAL A 59 7.81 24.05 10.90
CA VAL A 59 7.22 23.92 9.55
C VAL A 59 7.32 25.26 8.82
N ARG A 60 7.71 25.25 7.55
CA ARG A 60 7.81 26.44 6.70
C ARG A 60 6.44 27.11 6.55
N LYS A 61 6.42 28.43 6.55
CA LYS A 61 5.17 29.21 6.41
C LYS A 61 4.49 29.06 5.03
N ASP A 62 5.24 28.68 4.01
CA ASP A 62 4.79 28.48 2.63
C ASP A 62 4.41 27.03 2.31
N PHE A 63 4.44 26.11 3.29
CA PHE A 63 4.12 24.69 3.05
C PHE A 63 2.67 24.50 2.56
N GLY A 64 1.74 25.27 3.07
CA GLY A 64 0.37 25.37 2.52
C GLY A 64 -0.53 24.16 2.74
N TYR A 65 -0.03 23.03 3.25
CA TYR A 65 -0.80 21.82 3.52
C TYR A 65 -1.08 21.62 5.00
N THR A 66 -2.17 20.88 5.28
CA THR A 66 -2.56 20.44 6.63
C THR A 66 -2.51 18.93 6.66
N GLU A 67 -1.52 18.38 7.33
CA GLU A 67 -1.24 16.93 7.33
C GLU A 67 -1.16 16.40 8.77
N PRO A 68 -2.29 16.33 9.49
CA PRO A 68 -2.34 15.88 10.87
C PRO A 68 -1.99 14.39 11.00
N PHE A 69 -1.46 14.03 12.16
CA PHE A 69 -1.09 12.68 12.51
C PHE A 69 -2.20 11.92 13.25
N TYR A 70 -2.89 12.58 14.19
CA TYR A 70 -3.87 11.91 15.04
C TYR A 70 -5.20 11.72 14.32
N LEU A 71 -5.83 10.55 14.53
CA LEU A 71 -7.06 10.16 13.82
C LEU A 71 -8.19 11.18 13.95
N ASP A 72 -8.35 11.77 15.13
CA ASP A 72 -9.42 12.75 15.36
C ASP A 72 -9.14 14.07 14.62
N GLU A 73 -7.89 14.48 14.52
CA GLU A 73 -7.48 15.64 13.72
C GLU A 73 -7.65 15.35 12.22
N ILE A 74 -7.27 14.15 11.76
CA ILE A 74 -7.53 13.69 10.38
C ILE A 74 -9.02 13.77 10.06
N ARG A 75 -9.86 13.30 10.99
CA ARG A 75 -11.32 13.33 10.84
C ARG A 75 -11.87 14.75 10.78
N ALA A 76 -11.30 15.67 11.53
CA ALA A 76 -11.70 17.09 11.51
C ALA A 76 -11.39 17.80 10.18
N GLU A 77 -10.39 17.33 9.44
CA GLU A 77 -9.97 17.89 8.14
C GLU A 77 -10.64 17.20 6.93
N ARG A 78 -11.58 16.28 7.17
CA ARG A 78 -12.36 15.64 6.09
C ARG A 78 -13.47 16.57 5.58
N PRO A 79 -13.97 16.38 4.33
CA PRO A 79 -15.07 17.19 3.82
C PRO A 79 -16.39 16.85 4.52
N ASP A 80 -17.26 17.85 4.69
CA ASP A 80 -18.58 17.67 5.29
C ASP A 80 -19.55 16.88 4.37
N ASP A 81 -19.41 17.05 3.04
CA ASP A 81 -20.27 16.48 2.00
C ASP A 81 -19.71 15.16 1.41
N ARG A 82 -19.20 14.28 2.25
CA ARG A 82 -18.63 13.02 1.80
C ARG A 82 -19.63 12.13 1.07
N ILE A 83 -19.19 11.58 -0.05
CA ILE A 83 -20.02 10.72 -0.91
C ILE A 83 -20.42 9.41 -0.24
N ASP A 84 -19.63 8.93 0.71
CA ASP A 84 -19.91 7.73 1.50
C ASP A 84 -21.10 7.87 2.46
N GLN A 85 -21.53 9.08 2.79
CA GLN A 85 -22.74 9.32 3.60
C GLN A 85 -24.03 8.83 2.91
N ILE A 86 -23.99 8.61 1.59
CA ILE A 86 -25.12 8.06 0.81
C ILE A 86 -25.17 6.53 0.91
N ILE A 87 -24.09 5.88 1.31
CA ILE A 87 -24.06 4.41 1.47
C ILE A 87 -25.02 4.00 2.59
N PRO A 88 -25.87 2.96 2.37
CA PRO A 88 -26.79 2.50 3.40
C PRO A 88 -26.08 2.11 4.69
N SER A 89 -26.58 2.58 5.83
CA SER A 89 -26.01 2.27 7.15
C SER A 89 -26.23 0.83 7.61
N GLN A 90 -27.09 0.07 6.91
CA GLN A 90 -27.43 -1.31 7.23
C GLN A 90 -26.96 -2.26 6.12
N PRO A 91 -25.72 -2.77 6.20
CA PRO A 91 -25.14 -3.64 5.17
C PRO A 91 -25.96 -4.90 4.89
N GLU A 92 -26.60 -5.47 5.91
CA GLU A 92 -27.40 -6.70 5.83
C GLU A 92 -28.60 -6.55 4.88
N LEU A 93 -29.13 -5.33 4.76
CA LEU A 93 -30.21 -5.02 3.83
C LEU A 93 -29.72 -4.71 2.43
N ALA A 94 -28.49 -4.16 2.30
CA ALA A 94 -27.90 -3.77 1.03
C ALA A 94 -27.17 -4.91 0.33
N LEU A 95 -26.58 -5.84 1.09
CA LEU A 95 -25.77 -6.96 0.55
C LEU A 95 -26.35 -8.32 0.97
N ARG A 96 -27.00 -9.01 0.03
CA ARG A 96 -27.37 -10.40 0.25
C ARG A 96 -26.11 -11.26 0.47
N PRO A 97 -26.15 -12.31 1.32
CA PRO A 97 -24.98 -13.15 1.63
C PRO A 97 -24.23 -13.70 0.41
N VAL A 98 -24.96 -14.05 -0.66
CA VAL A 98 -24.34 -14.52 -1.93
C VAL A 98 -23.56 -13.40 -2.62
N VAL A 99 -24.06 -12.17 -2.59
CA VAL A 99 -23.37 -11.00 -3.20
C VAL A 99 -22.16 -10.62 -2.36
N LEU A 100 -22.29 -10.63 -1.03
CA LEU A 100 -21.17 -10.38 -0.11
C LEU A 100 -20.04 -11.39 -0.35
N LYS A 101 -20.38 -12.70 -0.43
CA LYS A 101 -19.40 -13.74 -0.70
C LYS A 101 -18.71 -13.53 -2.06
N ASP A 102 -19.47 -13.27 -3.11
CA ASP A 102 -18.95 -13.04 -4.45
C ASP A 102 -17.97 -11.87 -4.49
N LYS A 103 -18.32 -10.76 -3.85
CA LYS A 103 -17.46 -9.58 -3.79
C LYS A 103 -16.20 -9.76 -2.95
N ILE A 104 -16.29 -10.41 -1.77
CA ILE A 104 -15.11 -10.69 -0.94
C ILE A 104 -14.17 -11.64 -1.67
N TYR A 105 -14.69 -12.70 -2.27
CA TYR A 105 -13.89 -13.61 -3.11
C TYR A 105 -13.24 -12.86 -4.26
N GLY A 106 -13.99 -11.97 -4.94
CA GLY A 106 -13.46 -11.11 -6.00
C GLY A 106 -12.27 -10.26 -5.51
N GLY A 107 -12.39 -9.61 -4.37
CA GLY A 107 -11.31 -8.81 -3.78
C GLY A 107 -10.09 -9.63 -3.40
N VAL A 108 -10.29 -10.77 -2.72
CA VAL A 108 -9.18 -11.65 -2.28
C VAL A 108 -8.44 -12.27 -3.47
N PHE A 109 -9.17 -12.88 -4.41
CA PHE A 109 -8.55 -13.46 -5.61
C PHE A 109 -7.95 -12.38 -6.50
N GLY A 110 -8.61 -11.23 -6.62
CA GLY A 110 -8.12 -10.09 -7.39
C GLY A 110 -6.80 -9.56 -6.85
N ARG A 111 -6.67 -9.44 -5.51
CA ARG A 111 -5.41 -9.04 -4.86
C ARG A 111 -4.28 -10.02 -5.16
N VAL A 112 -4.52 -11.31 -4.93
CA VAL A 112 -3.50 -12.35 -5.17
C VAL A 112 -3.10 -12.40 -6.64
N ALA A 113 -4.08 -12.35 -7.57
CA ALA A 113 -3.79 -12.35 -9.00
C ALA A 113 -3.00 -11.12 -9.45
N GLY A 114 -3.35 -9.93 -8.94
CA GLY A 114 -2.65 -8.69 -9.22
C GLY A 114 -1.20 -8.71 -8.74
N CYS A 115 -0.95 -9.13 -7.51
CA CYS A 115 0.39 -9.30 -6.94
C CYS A 115 1.25 -10.21 -7.83
N ILE A 116 0.78 -11.42 -8.15
CA ILE A 116 1.53 -12.38 -8.96
C ILE A 116 1.72 -11.90 -10.41
N LEU A 117 0.80 -11.13 -10.96
CA LEU A 117 0.96 -10.52 -12.28
C LEU A 117 2.07 -9.46 -12.29
N GLY A 118 2.11 -8.61 -11.25
CA GLY A 118 3.10 -7.54 -11.13
C GLY A 118 4.49 -8.04 -10.78
N LYS A 119 4.61 -9.07 -9.93
CA LYS A 119 5.87 -9.58 -9.39
C LYS A 119 7.02 -9.77 -10.38
N PRO A 120 6.84 -10.20 -11.64
CA PRO A 120 7.91 -10.29 -12.64
C PRO A 120 8.49 -8.94 -13.10
N PHE A 121 7.79 -7.85 -12.82
CA PHE A 121 8.15 -6.49 -13.24
C PHE A 121 8.41 -5.55 -12.05
N GLU A 122 8.44 -6.09 -10.86
CA GLU A 122 8.78 -5.36 -9.63
C GLU A 122 10.23 -4.87 -9.69
N ILE A 123 10.47 -3.68 -9.18
CA ILE A 123 11.78 -3.01 -9.03
C ILE A 123 12.56 -2.90 -10.35
N ASN A 124 13.09 -1.72 -10.62
CA ASN A 124 13.93 -1.41 -11.79
C ASN A 124 13.25 -1.53 -13.17
N TRP A 125 11.96 -1.82 -13.24
CA TRP A 125 11.22 -1.82 -14.49
C TRP A 125 10.48 -0.49 -14.68
N THR A 126 10.73 0.17 -15.81
CA THR A 126 9.93 1.31 -16.27
C THR A 126 8.83 0.83 -17.21
N ALA A 127 7.81 1.65 -17.46
CA ALA A 127 6.77 1.34 -18.44
C ALA A 127 7.37 1.02 -19.84
N ASP A 128 8.41 1.73 -20.24
CA ASP A 128 9.10 1.49 -21.53
C ASP A 128 9.81 0.13 -21.54
N ASN A 129 10.44 -0.26 -20.44
CA ASN A 129 11.07 -1.57 -20.31
C ASN A 129 10.05 -2.71 -20.37
N ILE A 130 8.92 -2.55 -19.65
CA ILE A 130 7.82 -3.51 -19.65
C ILE A 130 7.23 -3.62 -21.04
N ARG A 131 6.96 -2.51 -21.70
CA ARG A 131 6.46 -2.48 -23.07
C ARG A 131 7.41 -3.18 -24.03
N GLY A 132 8.70 -2.83 -24.02
CA GLY A 132 9.71 -3.47 -24.87
C GLY A 132 9.82 -4.98 -24.65
N TYR A 133 9.75 -5.42 -23.39
CA TYR A 133 9.69 -6.84 -23.04
C TYR A 133 8.47 -7.55 -23.63
N LEU A 134 7.27 -6.98 -23.42
CA LEU A 134 6.02 -7.56 -23.88
C LEU A 134 5.91 -7.56 -25.41
N GLU A 135 6.37 -6.51 -26.09
CA GLU A 135 6.43 -6.46 -27.57
C GLU A 135 7.36 -7.55 -28.11
N ALA A 136 8.56 -7.70 -27.52
CA ALA A 136 9.51 -8.74 -27.94
C ALA A 136 8.98 -10.16 -27.67
N ALA A 137 8.15 -10.34 -26.65
CA ALA A 137 7.50 -11.61 -26.32
C ALA A 137 6.18 -11.85 -27.10
N ASN A 138 5.76 -10.93 -27.98
CA ASN A 138 4.43 -10.93 -28.64
C ASN A 138 3.27 -11.01 -27.63
N ALA A 139 3.36 -10.28 -26.53
CA ALA A 139 2.41 -10.24 -25.41
C ALA A 139 1.95 -8.82 -25.04
N TYR A 140 2.19 -7.83 -25.91
CA TYR A 140 1.71 -6.45 -25.72
C TYR A 140 0.42 -6.19 -26.52
N PRO A 141 -0.60 -5.54 -25.97
CA PRO A 141 -0.71 -5.16 -24.55
C PRO A 141 -0.83 -6.39 -23.64
N LEU A 142 -0.42 -6.23 -22.36
CA LEU A 142 -0.52 -7.32 -21.39
C LEU A 142 -1.98 -7.75 -21.21
N ASP A 143 -2.25 -9.05 -21.36
CA ASP A 143 -3.59 -9.65 -21.26
C ASP A 143 -3.59 -11.01 -20.54
N ASN A 144 -2.45 -11.41 -19.97
CA ASN A 144 -2.27 -12.66 -19.23
C ASN A 144 -1.07 -12.51 -18.29
N TYR A 145 -0.83 -13.48 -17.40
CA TYR A 145 0.40 -13.55 -16.63
C TYR A 145 1.62 -13.42 -17.55
N ALA A 146 2.65 -12.75 -17.04
CA ALA A 146 3.84 -12.44 -17.82
C ALA A 146 4.47 -13.69 -18.45
N PRO A 147 4.81 -13.69 -19.74
CA PRO A 147 5.49 -14.82 -20.36
C PRO A 147 6.93 -14.93 -19.89
N MET A 148 7.52 -16.12 -19.96
CA MET A 148 8.96 -16.28 -19.86
C MET A 148 9.59 -15.88 -21.19
N TYR A 149 10.48 -14.90 -21.20
CA TYR A 149 11.17 -14.43 -22.38
C TYR A 149 12.64 -14.10 -22.10
N SER A 150 13.56 -14.87 -22.69
CA SER A 150 14.99 -14.60 -22.66
C SER A 150 15.34 -13.61 -23.81
N PRO A 151 16.23 -12.63 -23.64
CA PRO A 151 17.23 -12.49 -22.57
C PRO A 151 16.84 -11.56 -21.40
N TYR A 152 15.60 -11.10 -21.34
CA TYR A 152 15.16 -10.10 -20.37
C TYR A 152 14.84 -10.66 -18.97
N SER A 153 15.03 -11.94 -18.72
CA SER A 153 14.64 -12.63 -17.48
C SER A 153 15.40 -12.23 -16.21
N CYS A 154 16.30 -11.25 -16.28
CA CYS A 154 17.28 -11.01 -15.20
C CYS A 154 17.18 -9.62 -14.57
N LEU A 155 16.16 -8.82 -14.85
CA LEU A 155 16.08 -7.43 -14.35
C LEU A 155 15.48 -7.29 -12.94
N GLY A 156 14.98 -8.38 -12.33
CA GLY A 156 14.39 -8.38 -11.00
C GLY A 156 14.77 -9.62 -10.18
N PHE A 157 14.03 -9.85 -9.10
CA PHE A 157 14.14 -11.06 -8.29
C PHE A 157 13.85 -12.34 -9.09
N ASN A 158 14.17 -13.51 -8.53
CA ASN A 158 13.82 -14.79 -9.16
C ASN A 158 12.29 -14.96 -9.17
N THR A 159 11.68 -14.59 -10.30
CA THR A 159 10.23 -14.54 -10.49
C THR A 159 9.75 -15.59 -11.50
N GLU A 160 10.55 -16.62 -11.77
CA GLU A 160 10.19 -17.68 -12.74
C GLU A 160 8.85 -18.32 -12.41
N LEU A 161 8.58 -18.60 -11.12
CA LEU A 161 7.35 -19.23 -10.66
C LEU A 161 6.10 -18.34 -10.76
N SER A 162 6.26 -17.05 -11.00
CA SER A 162 5.16 -16.10 -11.26
C SER A 162 4.91 -15.90 -12.77
N ARG A 163 5.66 -16.57 -13.62
CA ARG A 163 5.49 -16.56 -15.07
C ARG A 163 4.50 -17.60 -15.53
N ARG A 164 3.70 -17.29 -16.54
CA ARG A 164 2.57 -18.14 -16.99
C ARG A 164 2.93 -19.59 -17.31
N GLU A 165 4.18 -19.85 -17.73
CA GLU A 165 4.67 -21.19 -18.07
C GLU A 165 4.94 -22.08 -16.85
N TYR A 166 5.22 -21.46 -15.69
CA TYR A 166 5.57 -22.14 -14.44
C TYR A 166 4.60 -21.91 -13.31
N LEU A 167 3.66 -20.97 -13.49
CA LEU A 167 2.70 -20.59 -12.46
C LEU A 167 1.81 -21.75 -12.08
N SER A 168 1.86 -22.15 -10.82
CA SER A 168 1.02 -23.22 -10.26
C SER A 168 0.51 -22.88 -8.84
N TYR A 169 0.90 -21.76 -8.29
CA TYR A 169 0.46 -21.19 -7.01
C TYR A 169 0.97 -19.74 -6.90
N ALA A 170 0.40 -18.95 -6.01
CA ALA A 170 0.94 -17.66 -5.68
C ALA A 170 2.15 -17.80 -4.76
N GLN A 171 3.32 -17.35 -5.21
CA GLN A 171 4.53 -17.31 -4.40
C GLN A 171 4.35 -16.41 -3.17
N ALA A 172 5.15 -16.68 -2.12
CA ALA A 172 5.22 -15.78 -0.99
C ALA A 172 5.72 -14.39 -1.42
N ASP A 173 5.09 -13.41 -0.86
CA ASP A 173 5.31 -12.00 -1.09
C ASP A 173 5.01 -11.21 0.18
N ASP A 174 5.55 -10.01 0.37
CA ASP A 174 5.17 -9.18 1.50
C ASP A 174 3.72 -8.69 1.37
N ASP A 175 3.24 -8.40 0.17
CA ASP A 175 1.84 -8.08 -0.11
C ASP A 175 0.87 -9.16 0.39
N THR A 176 1.12 -10.42 0.07
CA THR A 176 0.28 -11.53 0.54
C THR A 176 0.47 -11.81 2.03
N SER A 177 1.68 -11.58 2.54
CA SER A 177 2.03 -11.83 3.94
C SER A 177 1.42 -10.78 4.87
N TYR A 178 1.49 -9.50 4.54
CA TYR A 178 0.82 -8.45 5.31
C TYR A 178 -0.69 -8.59 5.27
N PHE A 179 -1.26 -9.04 4.16
CA PHE A 179 -2.68 -9.32 4.05
C PHE A 179 -3.16 -10.38 5.05
N LEU A 180 -2.37 -11.47 5.21
CA LEU A 180 -2.62 -12.48 6.21
C LEU A 180 -2.43 -11.94 7.64
N VAL A 181 -1.35 -11.20 7.90
CA VAL A 181 -1.05 -10.65 9.24
C VAL A 181 -2.15 -9.70 9.69
N ALA A 182 -2.67 -8.85 8.79
CA ALA A 182 -3.80 -7.98 9.10
C ALA A 182 -5.06 -8.78 9.51
N LEU A 183 -5.35 -9.88 8.80
CA LEU A 183 -6.47 -10.77 9.19
C LEU A 183 -6.24 -11.42 10.56
N ARG A 184 -5.02 -11.89 10.84
CA ARG A 184 -4.67 -12.47 12.14
C ARG A 184 -4.83 -11.51 13.30
N ILE A 185 -4.42 -10.24 13.10
CA ILE A 185 -4.64 -9.16 14.09
C ILE A 185 -6.11 -9.03 14.40
N LEU A 186 -6.95 -8.99 13.36
CA LEU A 186 -8.40 -8.90 13.52
C LEU A 186 -9.01 -10.12 14.21
N GLU A 187 -8.57 -11.33 13.90
CA GLU A 187 -9.03 -12.57 14.52
C GLU A 187 -8.63 -12.64 16.00
N LYS A 188 -7.42 -12.22 16.33
CA LYS A 188 -6.85 -12.29 17.69
C LYS A 188 -7.37 -11.19 18.60
N TYR A 189 -7.44 -9.96 18.13
CA TYR A 189 -7.74 -8.77 18.94
C TYR A 189 -9.10 -8.12 18.61
N GLY A 190 -9.77 -8.56 17.53
CA GLY A 190 -11.00 -7.94 17.05
C GLY A 190 -10.77 -6.54 16.48
N ARG A 191 -11.87 -5.78 16.26
CA ARG A 191 -11.79 -4.41 15.68
C ARG A 191 -11.20 -3.35 16.63
N ASN A 192 -11.05 -3.70 17.93
CA ASN A 192 -10.49 -2.78 18.94
C ASN A 192 -8.97 -2.90 19.10
N PHE A 193 -8.29 -3.64 18.23
CA PHE A 193 -6.84 -3.73 18.25
C PHE A 193 -6.16 -2.35 18.26
N THR A 194 -4.97 -2.30 18.82
CA THR A 194 -4.12 -1.12 18.90
C THR A 194 -2.88 -1.27 18.02
N THR A 195 -2.15 -0.19 17.80
CA THR A 195 -0.86 -0.24 17.09
C THR A 195 0.17 -1.11 17.80
N GLN A 196 0.10 -1.19 19.13
CA GLN A 196 0.94 -2.09 19.92
C GLN A 196 0.62 -3.57 19.63
N ASP A 197 -0.66 -3.93 19.47
CA ASP A 197 -1.07 -5.27 19.08
C ASP A 197 -0.52 -5.65 17.69
N VAL A 198 -0.49 -4.68 16.75
CA VAL A 198 0.16 -4.86 15.43
C VAL A 198 1.64 -5.13 15.59
N ALA A 199 2.33 -4.33 16.41
CA ALA A 199 3.76 -4.48 16.67
C ALA A 199 4.09 -5.85 17.30
N GLU A 200 3.29 -6.31 18.26
CA GLU A 200 3.46 -7.62 18.88
C GLU A 200 3.24 -8.76 17.87
N GLU A 201 2.18 -8.68 17.04
CA GLU A 201 1.93 -9.70 16.01
C GLU A 201 3.07 -9.79 15.00
N TRP A 202 3.68 -8.65 14.64
CA TRP A 202 4.84 -8.64 13.76
C TRP A 202 6.06 -9.31 14.41
N MET A 203 6.37 -8.94 15.65
CA MET A 203 7.53 -9.52 16.36
C MET A 203 7.41 -11.03 16.58
N ASP A 204 6.17 -11.51 16.78
CA ASP A 204 5.92 -12.93 17.06
C ASP A 204 5.88 -13.78 15.78
N ASN A 205 5.39 -13.20 14.66
CA ASN A 205 4.97 -14.01 13.52
C ASN A 205 5.49 -13.54 12.16
N PHE A 206 6.15 -12.38 12.06
CA PHE A 206 6.66 -11.89 10.79
C PHE A 206 8.20 -11.88 10.77
N PRO A 207 8.85 -12.61 9.84
CA PRO A 207 10.31 -12.65 9.81
C PRO A 207 10.89 -11.28 9.50
N PHE A 208 11.80 -10.80 10.33
CA PHE A 208 12.42 -9.49 10.22
C PHE A 208 13.00 -9.20 8.83
N TYR A 209 13.64 -10.17 8.19
CA TYR A 209 14.26 -10.01 6.87
C TYR A 209 13.28 -10.00 5.71
N MET A 210 11.98 -10.18 5.97
CA MET A 210 10.90 -10.12 4.96
C MET A 210 10.05 -8.86 5.11
N THR A 211 10.62 -7.82 5.74
CA THR A 211 10.05 -6.46 5.80
C THR A 211 10.99 -5.52 5.06
N PHE A 212 10.44 -4.54 4.35
CA PHE A 212 11.19 -3.60 3.52
C PHE A 212 10.86 -2.15 3.91
N GLY A 213 11.59 -1.18 3.36
CA GLY A 213 11.32 0.24 3.57
C GLY A 213 11.11 0.66 5.04
N PRO A 214 10.09 1.47 5.33
CA PRO A 214 9.75 1.91 6.69
C PRO A 214 9.32 0.76 7.60
N SER A 215 8.75 -0.31 7.04
CA SER A 215 8.39 -1.52 7.77
C SER A 215 9.64 -2.18 8.35
N HIS A 216 10.70 -2.31 7.57
CA HIS A 216 11.99 -2.84 8.04
C HIS A 216 12.62 -1.95 9.12
N LEU A 217 12.61 -0.63 8.90
CA LEU A 217 13.19 0.32 9.85
C LEU A 217 12.51 0.22 11.23
N ASN A 218 11.18 0.21 11.26
CA ASN A 218 10.45 0.16 12.52
C ASN A 218 10.42 -1.25 13.13
N HIS A 219 10.33 -2.31 12.32
CA HIS A 219 10.47 -3.68 12.85
C HIS A 219 11.84 -3.88 13.53
N ARG A 220 12.92 -3.36 12.96
CA ARG A 220 14.24 -3.38 13.59
C ARG A 220 14.26 -2.66 14.93
N LYS A 221 13.61 -1.49 15.04
CA LYS A 221 13.49 -0.77 16.32
C LYS A 221 12.70 -1.60 17.34
N LEU A 222 11.60 -2.23 16.94
CA LEU A 222 10.79 -3.10 17.80
C LEU A 222 11.60 -4.29 18.34
N VAL A 223 12.32 -4.99 17.48
CA VAL A 223 13.18 -6.12 17.88
C VAL A 223 14.25 -5.66 18.86
N ASN A 224 14.85 -4.47 18.67
CA ASN A 224 15.85 -3.94 19.57
C ASN A 224 15.29 -3.42 20.90
N ALA A 225 14.03 -2.94 20.92
CA ALA A 225 13.39 -2.44 22.13
C ALA A 225 12.89 -3.56 23.04
N LYS A 226 12.48 -4.69 22.46
CA LYS A 226 12.01 -5.87 23.20
C LYS A 226 13.23 -6.70 23.62
N ASP A 227 13.82 -6.37 24.75
CA ASP A 227 14.93 -7.15 25.28
C ASP A 227 14.48 -8.51 25.84
N TRP A 228 15.45 -9.37 26.21
CA TRP A 228 15.21 -10.68 26.80
C TRP A 228 14.44 -10.64 28.13
N HIS A 229 14.32 -9.47 28.75
CA HIS A 229 13.64 -9.24 30.03
C HIS A 229 12.19 -8.79 29.87
N GLN A 230 11.66 -8.82 28.64
CA GLN A 230 10.26 -8.48 28.34
C GLN A 230 9.88 -7.06 28.77
N ALA A 231 10.78 -6.11 28.56
CA ALA A 231 10.43 -4.69 28.73
C ALA A 231 9.20 -4.36 27.88
N PRO A 232 8.19 -3.69 28.44
CA PRO A 232 7.03 -3.29 27.68
C PRO A 232 7.46 -2.30 26.59
N LEU A 233 6.75 -2.32 25.45
CA LEU A 233 6.93 -1.29 24.43
C LEU A 233 6.65 0.09 25.02
N PRO A 234 7.30 1.15 24.53
CA PRO A 234 7.00 2.53 24.94
C PRO A 234 5.52 2.87 24.75
N THR A 235 5.01 3.86 25.46
CA THR A 235 3.63 4.34 25.36
C THR A 235 3.58 5.86 25.24
N GLY A 236 2.44 6.40 24.79
CA GLY A 236 2.23 7.83 24.67
C GLY A 236 3.26 8.51 23.77
N LYS A 237 3.81 9.64 24.19
CA LYS A 237 4.78 10.41 23.40
C LYS A 237 6.07 9.67 23.11
N GLU A 238 6.51 8.81 24.01
CA GLU A 238 7.72 7.98 23.77
C GLU A 238 7.47 6.98 22.66
N TRP A 239 6.27 6.41 22.57
CA TRP A 239 5.86 5.52 21.48
C TRP A 239 5.83 6.23 20.14
N GLU A 240 5.23 7.41 20.09
CA GLU A 240 5.19 8.24 18.91
C GLU A 240 6.59 8.60 18.40
N HIS A 241 7.44 9.12 19.29
CA HIS A 241 8.83 9.42 18.98
C HIS A 241 9.58 8.16 18.49
N PHE A 242 9.40 7.04 19.17
CA PHE A 242 10.00 5.76 18.80
C PHE A 242 9.63 5.35 17.36
N LEU A 243 8.39 5.53 16.95
CA LEU A 243 7.94 5.16 15.60
C LEU A 243 8.43 6.13 14.52
N THR A 244 8.51 7.42 14.83
CA THR A 244 8.78 8.48 13.86
C THR A 244 10.30 8.72 13.67
N PHE A 245 11.07 8.77 14.75
CA PHE A 245 12.47 9.18 14.69
C PHE A 245 13.30 8.28 13.76
N GLY A 246 13.98 8.90 12.79
CA GLY A 246 14.87 8.21 11.85
C GLY A 246 14.16 7.28 10.86
N ASN A 247 12.85 7.36 10.73
CA ASN A 247 12.07 6.62 9.74
C ASN A 247 12.02 7.39 8.42
N CYS A 248 13.09 7.30 7.63
CA CYS A 248 13.22 8.04 6.37
C CYS A 248 12.32 7.56 5.23
N GLY A 249 11.55 6.50 5.43
CA GLY A 249 10.64 5.90 4.45
C GLY A 249 9.16 6.06 4.79
N GLU A 250 8.80 6.83 5.82
CA GLU A 250 7.43 6.85 6.36
C GLU A 250 6.33 7.35 5.39
N GLU A 251 6.71 7.86 4.23
CA GLU A 251 5.80 8.22 3.15
C GLU A 251 5.80 7.21 1.97
N GLN A 252 6.46 6.06 2.13
CA GLN A 252 6.45 4.99 1.13
C GLN A 252 5.20 4.12 1.21
N ILE A 253 5.06 3.20 0.25
CA ILE A 253 3.85 2.41 -0.02
C ILE A 253 3.49 1.37 1.06
N ASP A 254 4.39 1.04 1.97
CA ASP A 254 4.27 -0.10 2.90
C ASP A 254 2.95 -0.21 3.66
N ALA A 255 2.41 0.90 4.19
CA ALA A 255 1.12 0.85 4.88
C ALA A 255 -0.06 0.68 3.91
N MET A 256 0.08 1.16 2.68
CA MET A 256 -0.94 1.05 1.67
C MET A 256 -1.20 -0.42 1.30
N ILE A 257 -0.15 -1.23 1.16
CA ILE A 257 -0.26 -2.65 0.81
C ILE A 257 -0.86 -3.53 1.91
N ARG A 258 -0.98 -3.03 3.15
CA ARG A 258 -1.60 -3.72 4.28
C ARG A 258 -3.08 -3.42 4.48
N ALA A 259 -3.61 -2.43 3.78
CA ALA A 259 -4.93 -1.86 4.03
C ALA A 259 -6.11 -2.73 3.58
N ASP A 260 -5.90 -3.65 2.65
CA ASP A 260 -6.97 -4.36 1.94
C ASP A 260 -7.85 -5.20 2.86
N ALA A 261 -7.28 -5.91 3.85
CA ALA A 261 -8.05 -6.69 4.80
C ALA A 261 -9.05 -5.82 5.56
N TYR A 262 -8.63 -4.62 5.96
CA TYR A 262 -9.50 -3.68 6.69
C TYR A 262 -10.66 -3.17 5.83
N GLY A 263 -10.42 -2.94 4.54
CA GLY A 263 -11.48 -2.60 3.59
C GLY A 263 -12.47 -3.74 3.38
N LEU A 264 -11.97 -4.97 3.21
CA LEU A 264 -12.79 -6.15 2.95
C LEU A 264 -13.67 -6.56 4.13
N ILE A 265 -13.23 -6.37 5.38
CA ILE A 265 -14.05 -6.70 6.57
C ILE A 265 -15.04 -5.61 6.95
N CYS A 266 -15.01 -4.46 6.28
CA CYS A 266 -15.90 -3.33 6.51
C CYS A 266 -16.77 -3.01 5.28
N PRO A 267 -17.52 -3.99 4.70
CA PRO A 267 -18.38 -3.72 3.55
C PRO A 267 -19.30 -2.54 3.81
N LEU A 268 -19.35 -1.57 2.90
CA LEU A 268 -20.21 -0.37 2.98
C LEU A 268 -19.86 0.61 4.12
N LYS A 269 -18.72 0.45 4.79
CA LYS A 269 -18.31 1.28 5.92
C LYS A 269 -16.93 1.91 5.71
N PRO A 270 -16.76 2.83 4.74
CA PRO A 270 -15.45 3.42 4.42
C PRO A 270 -14.75 4.07 5.61
N GLU A 271 -15.50 4.77 6.47
CA GLU A 271 -14.94 5.42 7.66
C GLU A 271 -14.38 4.41 8.68
N GLU A 272 -15.11 3.31 8.92
CA GLU A 272 -14.65 2.25 9.83
C GLU A 272 -13.41 1.58 9.25
N ALA A 273 -13.42 1.25 7.96
CA ALA A 273 -12.28 0.67 7.23
C ALA A 273 -11.03 1.54 7.33
N ALA A 274 -11.15 2.84 7.04
CA ALA A 274 -10.06 3.80 7.14
C ALA A 274 -9.53 3.93 8.57
N GLY A 275 -10.41 3.88 9.58
CA GLY A 275 -10.01 3.92 10.99
C GLY A 275 -9.25 2.67 11.45
N LEU A 276 -9.57 1.48 10.93
CA LEU A 276 -8.81 0.26 11.18
C LEU A 276 -7.45 0.31 10.47
N ALA A 277 -7.42 0.72 9.21
CA ALA A 277 -6.19 0.89 8.44
C ALA A 277 -5.25 1.91 9.10
N TYR A 278 -5.78 3.00 9.67
CA TYR A 278 -5.01 3.96 10.46
C TYR A 278 -4.24 3.29 11.60
N LYS A 279 -4.90 2.44 12.40
CA LYS A 279 -4.26 1.79 13.57
C LYS A 279 -3.07 0.90 13.19
N ASP A 280 -3.11 0.29 12.02
CA ASP A 280 -2.00 -0.49 11.48
C ASP A 280 -0.92 0.44 10.87
N ALA A 281 -1.34 1.38 10.04
CA ALA A 281 -0.46 2.23 9.27
C ALA A 281 0.47 3.08 10.13
N VAL A 282 -0.02 3.59 11.27
CA VAL A 282 0.79 4.43 12.17
C VAL A 282 1.97 3.70 12.81
N LEU A 283 2.04 2.37 12.71
CA LEU A 283 3.23 1.62 13.12
C LEU A 283 4.46 2.02 12.29
N THR A 284 4.27 2.35 11.01
CA THR A 284 5.37 2.55 10.06
C THR A 284 5.29 3.84 9.24
N ASN A 285 4.10 4.36 9.00
CA ASN A 285 3.89 5.43 8.03
C ASN A 285 3.26 6.69 8.64
N ARG A 286 3.52 7.82 7.97
CA ARG A 286 3.00 9.15 8.28
C ARG A 286 2.56 9.84 6.99
N HIS A 287 1.87 10.96 7.12
CA HIS A 287 1.51 11.84 5.99
C HIS A 287 0.97 11.06 4.78
N THR A 288 1.58 11.19 3.61
CA THR A 288 1.08 10.56 2.37
C THR A 288 0.97 9.04 2.48
N GLY A 289 1.89 8.35 3.15
CA GLY A 289 1.85 6.91 3.34
C GLY A 289 0.71 6.45 4.25
N LEU A 290 0.44 7.20 5.32
CA LEU A 290 -0.69 6.95 6.22
C LEU A 290 -2.02 7.18 5.51
N TYR A 291 -2.16 8.32 4.81
CA TYR A 291 -3.40 8.66 4.13
C TYR A 291 -3.71 7.71 2.99
N ALA A 292 -2.70 7.19 2.30
CA ALA A 292 -2.88 6.16 1.27
C ALA A 292 -3.49 4.88 1.82
N SER A 293 -3.04 4.40 2.97
CA SER A 293 -3.63 3.24 3.64
C SER A 293 -5.10 3.46 3.97
N MET A 294 -5.44 4.61 4.54
CA MET A 294 -6.81 4.99 4.85
C MET A 294 -7.68 5.11 3.59
N TRP A 295 -7.12 5.68 2.51
CA TRP A 295 -7.77 5.82 1.21
C TRP A 295 -8.09 4.46 0.58
N VAL A 296 -7.12 3.54 0.55
CA VAL A 296 -7.31 2.18 -0.01
C VAL A 296 -8.41 1.44 0.73
N ALA A 297 -8.35 1.39 2.07
CA ALA A 297 -9.39 0.73 2.86
C ALA A 297 -10.77 1.34 2.63
N GLY A 298 -10.86 2.68 2.54
CA GLY A 298 -12.08 3.40 2.21
C GLY A 298 -12.61 3.08 0.82
N CYS A 299 -11.74 3.01 -0.20
CA CYS A 299 -12.10 2.62 -1.56
C CYS A 299 -12.66 1.20 -1.61
N ILE A 300 -11.98 0.23 -0.99
CA ILE A 300 -12.41 -1.17 -0.97
C ILE A 300 -13.79 -1.31 -0.28
N ALA A 301 -13.99 -0.67 0.86
CA ALA A 301 -15.27 -0.69 1.56
C ALA A 301 -16.41 -0.08 0.71
N ALA A 302 -16.13 0.99 -0.05
CA ALA A 302 -17.08 1.64 -0.95
C ALA A 302 -17.38 0.82 -2.21
N ALA A 303 -16.41 0.03 -2.69
CA ALA A 303 -16.54 -0.83 -3.87
C ALA A 303 -17.61 -1.93 -3.72
N PHE A 304 -18.03 -2.25 -2.50
CA PHE A 304 -19.17 -3.12 -2.26
C PHE A 304 -20.50 -2.54 -2.73
N TYR A 305 -20.60 -1.21 -2.85
CA TYR A 305 -21.82 -0.50 -3.23
C TYR A 305 -21.73 0.16 -4.62
N TYR A 306 -20.66 0.93 -4.83
CA TYR A 306 -20.51 1.70 -6.06
C TYR A 306 -19.94 0.84 -7.20
N ARG A 307 -20.42 1.09 -8.41
CA ARG A 307 -19.94 0.44 -9.64
C ARG A 307 -19.03 1.35 -10.47
N ASP A 308 -19.10 2.67 -10.23
CA ASP A 308 -18.27 3.64 -10.92
C ASP A 308 -16.94 3.83 -10.18
N PRO A 309 -15.79 3.60 -10.84
CA PRO A 309 -14.47 3.74 -10.21
C PRO A 309 -14.21 5.14 -9.65
N VAL A 310 -14.66 6.19 -10.33
CA VAL A 310 -14.46 7.57 -9.87
C VAL A 310 -15.17 7.80 -8.52
N THR A 311 -16.37 7.24 -8.38
CA THR A 311 -17.13 7.31 -7.12
C THR A 311 -16.44 6.53 -6.00
N VAL A 312 -15.88 5.35 -6.29
CA VAL A 312 -15.10 4.55 -5.34
C VAL A 312 -13.86 5.34 -4.87
N ILE A 313 -13.10 5.91 -5.80
CA ILE A 313 -11.90 6.72 -5.51
C ILE A 313 -12.25 7.94 -4.64
N ARG A 314 -13.35 8.64 -4.96
CA ARG A 314 -13.84 9.79 -4.18
C ARG A 314 -14.32 9.39 -2.79
N SER A 315 -14.86 8.19 -2.61
CA SER A 315 -15.25 7.68 -1.28
C SER A 315 -14.02 7.49 -0.38
N GLY A 316 -12.93 6.94 -0.91
CA GLY A 316 -11.64 6.88 -0.21
C GLY A 316 -11.08 8.27 0.09
N LEU A 317 -11.15 9.20 -0.87
CA LEU A 317 -10.73 10.59 -0.70
C LEU A 317 -11.49 11.28 0.45
N GLY A 318 -12.75 10.93 0.68
CA GLY A 318 -13.56 11.41 1.79
C GLY A 318 -13.05 10.99 3.18
N GLN A 319 -12.10 10.06 3.30
CA GLN A 319 -11.61 9.54 4.58
C GLN A 319 -10.33 10.21 5.09
N ILE A 320 -9.74 11.11 4.31
CA ILE A 320 -8.43 11.72 4.57
C ILE A 320 -8.51 13.26 4.60
N PRO A 321 -7.48 13.95 5.12
CA PRO A 321 -7.45 15.41 5.14
C PRO A 321 -7.50 16.00 3.72
N GLN A 322 -8.42 16.92 3.49
CA GLN A 322 -8.65 17.48 2.15
C GLN A 322 -7.57 18.44 1.68
N ASN A 323 -6.87 19.09 2.61
CA ASN A 323 -5.75 19.98 2.31
C ASN A 323 -4.41 19.29 2.53
N SER A 324 -4.29 18.01 2.14
CA SER A 324 -3.02 17.26 2.16
C SER A 324 -2.42 17.09 0.76
N ARG A 325 -1.11 16.90 0.68
CA ARG A 325 -0.40 16.57 -0.58
C ARG A 325 -1.01 15.33 -1.26
N TYR A 326 -1.37 14.33 -0.45
CA TYR A 326 -1.96 13.11 -0.99
C TYR A 326 -3.36 13.37 -1.59
N ALA A 327 -4.23 14.10 -0.90
CA ALA A 327 -5.56 14.43 -1.41
C ALA A 327 -5.49 15.29 -2.69
N GLU A 328 -4.53 16.22 -2.76
CA GLU A 328 -4.27 16.99 -3.97
C GLU A 328 -3.84 16.08 -5.13
N ALA A 329 -2.91 15.16 -4.89
CA ALA A 329 -2.44 14.22 -5.90
C ALA A 329 -3.56 13.33 -6.44
N VAL A 330 -4.44 12.80 -5.58
CA VAL A 330 -5.61 12.02 -5.98
C VAL A 330 -6.54 12.85 -6.89
N ARG A 331 -6.83 14.10 -6.53
CA ARG A 331 -7.65 15.00 -7.36
C ARG A 331 -6.98 15.28 -8.71
N GLN A 332 -5.69 15.59 -8.72
CA GLN A 332 -4.92 15.83 -9.95
C GLN A 332 -4.88 14.59 -10.84
N ALA A 333 -4.72 13.39 -10.29
CA ALA A 333 -4.78 12.15 -11.05
C ALA A 333 -6.15 11.93 -11.70
N LEU A 334 -7.25 12.20 -10.97
CA LEU A 334 -8.60 12.17 -11.52
C LEU A 334 -8.81 13.19 -12.65
N ASP A 335 -8.27 14.41 -12.52
CA ASP A 335 -8.37 15.45 -13.53
C ASP A 335 -7.58 15.09 -14.80
N ILE A 336 -6.39 14.49 -14.65
CA ILE A 336 -5.62 13.97 -15.78
C ILE A 336 -6.43 12.89 -16.51
N CYS A 337 -6.96 11.92 -15.77
CA CYS A 337 -7.76 10.85 -16.36
C CYS A 337 -9.05 11.36 -17.01
N ALA A 338 -9.68 12.39 -16.46
CA ALA A 338 -10.88 12.99 -17.02
C ALA A 338 -10.60 13.75 -18.34
N SER A 339 -9.37 14.17 -18.59
CA SER A 339 -8.92 14.89 -19.79
C SER A 339 -8.37 13.99 -20.89
N THR A 340 -8.38 12.66 -20.70
CA THR A 340 -7.79 11.68 -21.60
C THR A 340 -8.75 10.52 -21.87
N ASP A 341 -8.64 9.90 -23.05
CA ASP A 341 -9.50 8.78 -23.46
C ASP A 341 -8.90 7.41 -23.09
N THR A 342 -7.58 7.35 -22.93
CA THR A 342 -6.86 6.09 -22.64
C THR A 342 -5.80 6.31 -21.55
N TRP A 343 -5.42 5.22 -20.91
CA TRP A 343 -4.39 5.27 -19.88
C TRP A 343 -3.02 5.70 -20.42
N GLU A 344 -2.72 5.33 -21.68
CA GLU A 344 -1.47 5.70 -22.36
C GLU A 344 -1.38 7.22 -22.61
N GLN A 345 -2.52 7.88 -22.83
CA GLN A 345 -2.57 9.35 -22.96
C GLN A 345 -2.37 10.04 -21.61
N ALA A 346 -2.85 9.44 -20.51
CA ALA A 346 -2.68 9.97 -19.16
C ALA A 346 -1.27 9.75 -18.59
N TYR A 347 -0.65 8.60 -18.90
CA TYR A 347 0.64 8.16 -18.33
C TYR A 347 1.77 9.21 -18.43
N PRO A 348 2.04 9.87 -19.57
CA PRO A 348 3.13 10.84 -19.67
C PRO A 348 3.02 11.98 -18.65
N GLU A 349 1.83 12.49 -18.40
CA GLU A 349 1.64 13.56 -17.41
C GLU A 349 1.74 13.03 -15.97
N ILE A 350 1.25 11.84 -15.69
CA ILE A 350 1.41 11.15 -14.40
C ILE A 350 2.90 10.94 -14.11
N ASN A 351 3.64 10.38 -15.06
CA ASN A 351 5.07 10.12 -14.92
C ASN A 351 5.89 11.40 -14.78
N ARG A 352 5.54 12.46 -15.54
CA ARG A 352 6.19 13.77 -15.42
C ARG A 352 6.03 14.37 -14.02
N ARG A 353 4.85 14.21 -13.40
CA ARG A 353 4.56 14.78 -12.08
C ARG A 353 5.20 13.97 -10.96
N TRP A 354 5.08 12.67 -10.99
CA TRP A 354 5.36 11.82 -9.83
C TRP A 354 6.35 10.69 -10.08
N GLY A 355 6.80 10.46 -11.31
CA GLY A 355 7.77 9.39 -11.63
C GLY A 355 9.10 9.52 -10.88
N HIS A 356 9.46 10.74 -10.45
CA HIS A 356 10.66 10.99 -9.66
C HIS A 356 10.61 10.43 -8.23
N LEU A 357 9.44 10.02 -7.73
CA LEU A 357 9.27 9.42 -6.41
C LEU A 357 9.81 7.97 -6.34
N GLY A 358 10.08 7.38 -7.50
CA GLY A 358 10.67 6.04 -7.57
C GLY A 358 9.66 4.90 -7.40
N HIS A 359 10.16 3.68 -7.23
CA HIS A 359 9.34 2.47 -7.21
C HIS A 359 8.46 2.33 -5.96
N ALA A 360 8.83 2.88 -4.83
CA ALA A 360 8.05 2.76 -3.59
C ALA A 360 7.32 4.07 -3.23
N GLY A 361 7.13 4.96 -4.17
CA GLY A 361 6.47 6.24 -3.92
C GLY A 361 4.96 6.09 -3.84
N THR A 362 4.35 6.45 -2.72
CA THR A 362 2.92 6.27 -2.49
C THR A 362 2.04 7.01 -3.51
N ILE A 363 2.42 8.22 -3.90
CA ILE A 363 1.61 9.07 -4.78
C ILE A 363 1.60 8.55 -6.22
N ASN A 364 2.75 8.17 -6.77
CA ASN A 364 2.82 7.65 -8.14
C ASN A 364 2.11 6.30 -8.28
N GLU A 365 2.25 5.41 -7.28
CA GLU A 365 1.51 4.15 -7.26
C GLU A 365 -0.01 4.37 -7.18
N THR A 366 -0.44 5.30 -6.33
CA THR A 366 -1.86 5.71 -6.29
C THR A 366 -2.34 6.26 -7.63
N ALA A 367 -1.53 7.09 -8.29
CA ALA A 367 -1.89 7.64 -9.60
C ALA A 367 -1.98 6.56 -10.69
N ALA A 368 -1.11 5.52 -10.65
CA ALA A 368 -1.19 4.36 -11.53
C ALA A 368 -2.50 3.56 -11.30
N ILE A 369 -2.85 3.30 -10.04
CA ILE A 369 -4.12 2.63 -9.69
C ILE A 369 -5.32 3.44 -10.17
N ILE A 370 -5.34 4.75 -9.95
CA ILE A 370 -6.42 5.64 -10.39
C ILE A 370 -6.54 5.61 -11.91
N ASN A 371 -5.42 5.76 -12.64
CA ASN A 371 -5.39 5.72 -14.09
C ASN A 371 -5.93 4.39 -14.62
N ALA A 372 -5.50 3.28 -14.04
CA ALA A 372 -5.96 1.95 -14.42
C ALA A 372 -7.47 1.77 -14.16
N LEU A 373 -7.95 2.09 -12.97
CA LEU A 373 -9.37 1.94 -12.62
C LEU A 373 -10.27 2.81 -13.50
N VAL A 374 -9.91 4.07 -13.76
CA VAL A 374 -10.73 5.02 -14.53
C VAL A 374 -10.85 4.61 -16.00
N HIS A 375 -9.74 4.15 -16.62
CA HIS A 375 -9.71 3.77 -18.03
C HIS A 375 -10.06 2.29 -18.29
N SER A 376 -10.35 1.50 -17.25
CA SER A 376 -10.71 0.09 -17.37
C SER A 376 -12.22 -0.11 -17.18
N ARG A 377 -13.01 0.64 -17.94
CA ARG A 377 -14.47 0.47 -18.01
C ARG A 377 -14.84 -0.26 -19.30
N ASP A 378 -15.81 -1.17 -19.20
CA ASP A 378 -16.45 -1.74 -20.37
C ASP A 378 -17.45 -0.77 -21.01
N SER A 379 -18.11 -1.20 -22.09
CA SER A 379 -19.11 -0.42 -22.80
C SER A 379 -20.37 -0.11 -21.96
N LEU A 380 -20.57 -0.79 -20.85
CA LEU A 380 -21.68 -0.58 -19.90
C LEU A 380 -21.25 0.30 -18.71
N GLY A 381 -19.99 0.76 -18.67
CA GLY A 381 -19.42 1.53 -17.57
C GLY A 381 -19.04 0.71 -16.34
N CYS A 382 -19.09 -0.63 -16.41
CA CYS A 382 -18.63 -1.52 -15.36
C CYS A 382 -17.12 -1.68 -15.42
N ILE A 383 -16.51 -2.03 -14.29
CA ILE A 383 -15.07 -2.29 -14.25
C ILE A 383 -14.71 -3.54 -15.08
N ASP A 384 -13.73 -3.42 -15.94
CA ASP A 384 -13.04 -4.53 -16.58
C ASP A 384 -11.83 -4.91 -15.70
N PHE A 385 -11.99 -6.00 -14.95
CA PHE A 385 -10.99 -6.48 -14.00
C PHE A 385 -9.63 -6.72 -14.66
N GLU A 386 -9.62 -7.42 -15.80
CA GLU A 386 -8.41 -7.77 -16.53
C GLU A 386 -7.66 -6.52 -16.98
N LYS A 387 -8.38 -5.61 -17.63
CA LYS A 387 -7.80 -4.37 -18.09
C LYS A 387 -7.24 -3.54 -16.93
N ALA A 388 -7.91 -3.53 -15.78
CA ALA A 388 -7.45 -2.78 -14.60
C ALA A 388 -6.09 -3.30 -14.09
N ILE A 389 -5.97 -4.59 -13.80
CA ILE A 389 -4.71 -5.14 -13.29
C ILE A 389 -3.56 -5.06 -14.31
N CYS A 390 -3.84 -5.37 -15.57
CA CYS A 390 -2.83 -5.31 -16.63
C CYS A 390 -2.34 -3.86 -16.87
N THR A 391 -3.25 -2.89 -16.89
CA THR A 391 -2.90 -1.47 -17.03
C THR A 391 -2.03 -1.02 -15.86
N THR A 392 -2.37 -1.40 -14.63
CA THR A 392 -1.56 -1.04 -13.46
C THR A 392 -0.13 -1.53 -13.60
N VAL A 393 0.08 -2.79 -13.97
CA VAL A 393 1.42 -3.36 -14.19
C VAL A 393 2.18 -2.63 -15.30
N MET A 394 1.50 -2.25 -16.40
CA MET A 394 2.15 -1.57 -17.51
C MET A 394 2.64 -0.14 -17.18
N HIS A 395 2.31 0.42 -16.02
CA HIS A 395 2.89 1.68 -15.54
C HIS A 395 4.33 1.54 -15.06
N GLY A 396 4.74 0.32 -14.66
CA GLY A 396 6.03 0.12 -14.00
C GLY A 396 5.99 0.47 -12.51
N TRP A 397 7.14 0.79 -11.93
CA TRP A 397 7.37 1.10 -10.52
C TRP A 397 7.21 -0.15 -9.62
N ASP A 398 6.37 -0.08 -8.58
CA ASP A 398 6.10 -1.17 -7.65
C ASP A 398 4.86 -1.96 -8.13
N THR A 399 5.09 -2.76 -9.15
CA THR A 399 4.01 -3.33 -9.97
C THR A 399 3.19 -4.40 -9.29
N ASP A 400 3.75 -5.17 -8.37
CA ASP A 400 3.03 -6.19 -7.59
C ASP A 400 2.18 -5.55 -6.50
N CYS A 401 2.72 -4.56 -5.79
CA CYS A 401 2.01 -3.80 -4.77
C CYS A 401 0.80 -3.05 -5.36
N SER A 402 1.04 -2.27 -6.41
CA SER A 402 -0.03 -1.48 -7.03
C SER A 402 -1.08 -2.34 -7.74
N ALA A 403 -0.66 -3.45 -8.40
CA ALA A 403 -1.62 -4.35 -9.04
C ALA A 403 -2.37 -5.23 -8.03
N ALA A 404 -1.78 -5.57 -6.88
CA ALA A 404 -2.50 -6.20 -5.78
C ALA A 404 -3.63 -5.31 -5.26
N THR A 405 -3.33 -4.06 -4.94
CA THR A 405 -4.34 -3.10 -4.47
C THR A 405 -5.40 -2.79 -5.54
N CYS A 406 -4.99 -2.54 -6.78
CA CYS A 406 -5.91 -2.35 -7.90
C CYS A 406 -6.80 -3.59 -8.11
N GLY A 407 -6.20 -4.79 -8.05
CA GLY A 407 -6.89 -6.06 -8.18
C GLY A 407 -7.90 -6.30 -7.06
N CYS A 408 -7.59 -5.91 -5.82
CA CYS A 408 -8.55 -5.97 -4.73
C CYS A 408 -9.76 -5.06 -4.99
N ILE A 409 -9.54 -3.80 -5.31
CA ILE A 409 -10.62 -2.83 -5.58
C ILE A 409 -11.46 -3.28 -6.78
N ALA A 410 -10.82 -3.58 -7.91
CA ALA A 410 -11.49 -4.02 -9.14
C ALA A 410 -12.23 -5.36 -8.95
N GLY A 411 -11.64 -6.28 -8.19
CA GLY A 411 -12.23 -7.57 -7.86
C GLY A 411 -13.49 -7.46 -7.01
N VAL A 412 -13.50 -6.56 -6.00
CA VAL A 412 -14.72 -6.26 -5.23
C VAL A 412 -15.79 -5.62 -6.12
N MET A 413 -15.40 -4.71 -7.02
CA MET A 413 -16.33 -4.07 -7.94
C MET A 413 -16.95 -5.07 -8.92
N ALA A 414 -16.13 -5.91 -9.54
CA ALA A 414 -16.55 -6.90 -10.52
C ALA A 414 -17.32 -8.07 -9.90
N GLY A 415 -16.90 -8.56 -8.73
CA GLY A 415 -17.28 -9.84 -8.15
C GLY A 415 -16.47 -11.01 -8.74
N TYR A 416 -16.30 -12.06 -7.95
CA TYR A 416 -15.49 -13.24 -8.30
C TYR A 416 -15.94 -13.93 -9.60
N GLN A 417 -17.26 -14.00 -9.82
CA GLN A 417 -17.83 -14.66 -11.00
C GLN A 417 -17.50 -13.94 -12.32
N ASN A 418 -17.09 -12.67 -12.25
CA ASN A 418 -16.70 -11.90 -13.43
C ASN A 418 -15.18 -11.78 -13.61
N ILE A 419 -14.38 -12.43 -12.76
CA ILE A 419 -12.93 -12.53 -12.95
C ILE A 419 -12.68 -13.69 -13.94
N PRO A 420 -11.99 -13.43 -15.07
CA PRO A 420 -11.71 -14.51 -16.04
C PRO A 420 -10.88 -15.66 -15.43
N ASP A 421 -11.24 -16.89 -15.76
CA ASP A 421 -10.60 -18.12 -15.25
C ASP A 421 -9.07 -18.14 -15.39
N LYS A 422 -8.51 -17.48 -16.40
CA LYS A 422 -7.05 -17.41 -16.62
C LYS A 422 -6.28 -16.70 -15.50
N TRP A 423 -6.96 -15.88 -14.69
CA TRP A 423 -6.38 -15.21 -13.53
C TRP A 423 -6.50 -16.03 -12.24
N ILE A 424 -7.40 -17.01 -12.21
CA ILE A 424 -7.71 -17.81 -11.01
C ILE A 424 -7.13 -19.22 -11.10
N ARG A 425 -7.38 -19.92 -12.22
CA ARG A 425 -7.01 -21.34 -12.36
C ARG A 425 -5.52 -21.62 -12.16
N PRO A 426 -4.57 -20.81 -12.71
CA PRO A 426 -3.15 -21.11 -12.55
C PRO A 426 -2.67 -21.03 -11.10
N LEU A 427 -3.39 -20.35 -10.21
CA LEU A 427 -3.06 -20.24 -8.80
C LEU A 427 -3.40 -21.50 -7.99
N ASN A 428 -4.20 -22.43 -8.55
CA ASN A 428 -4.62 -23.68 -7.89
C ASN A 428 -5.15 -23.47 -6.46
N ASP A 429 -5.89 -22.37 -6.25
CA ASP A 429 -6.41 -21.97 -4.93
C ASP A 429 -5.34 -21.95 -3.83
N THR A 430 -4.10 -21.61 -4.15
CA THR A 430 -2.96 -21.70 -3.23
C THR A 430 -2.14 -20.43 -3.25
N PHE A 431 -1.85 -19.87 -2.08
CA PHE A 431 -0.84 -18.82 -1.90
C PHE A 431 0.06 -19.11 -0.69
N TYR A 432 1.30 -18.67 -0.80
CA TYR A 432 2.28 -18.76 0.28
C TYR A 432 2.49 -17.39 0.91
N THR A 433 2.95 -17.40 2.15
CA THR A 433 3.32 -16.20 2.91
C THR A 433 4.64 -16.41 3.64
N TYR A 434 5.22 -15.32 4.14
CA TYR A 434 6.39 -15.35 5.04
C TYR A 434 5.98 -15.51 6.51
N ALA A 435 4.69 -15.43 6.85
CA ALA A 435 4.25 -15.47 8.23
C ALA A 435 4.59 -16.82 8.90
N ALA A 436 5.10 -16.77 10.12
CA ALA A 436 5.42 -17.95 10.89
C ALA A 436 4.17 -18.78 11.18
N LEU A 437 4.29 -20.10 11.09
CA LEU A 437 3.24 -21.10 11.34
C LEU A 437 2.06 -21.08 10.34
N GLU A 438 1.98 -20.10 9.49
CA GLU A 438 0.92 -19.96 8.47
C GLU A 438 1.52 -19.55 7.11
N ASN A 439 2.34 -20.43 6.52
CA ASN A 439 3.06 -20.11 5.28
C ASN A 439 2.41 -20.66 4.00
N ASN A 440 1.32 -21.41 4.11
CA ASN A 440 0.60 -21.98 2.97
C ASN A 440 -0.90 -21.93 3.22
N HIS A 441 -1.65 -21.34 2.30
CA HIS A 441 -3.08 -21.11 2.43
C HIS A 441 -3.84 -21.49 1.16
N SER A 442 -5.10 -21.95 1.34
CA SER A 442 -6.10 -21.88 0.29
C SER A 442 -6.64 -20.43 0.20
N ILE A 443 -6.64 -19.86 -0.99
CA ILE A 443 -7.16 -18.50 -1.25
C ILE A 443 -8.64 -18.43 -0.88
N SER A 444 -9.41 -19.46 -1.23
CA SER A 444 -10.83 -19.54 -0.91
C SER A 444 -11.09 -19.66 0.60
N ALA A 445 -10.30 -20.47 1.32
CA ALA A 445 -10.42 -20.56 2.79
C ALA A 445 -10.06 -19.24 3.48
N PHE A 446 -9.06 -18.54 2.97
CA PHE A 446 -8.72 -17.20 3.46
C PHE A 446 -9.87 -16.21 3.22
N ALA A 447 -10.52 -16.24 2.04
CA ALA A 447 -11.70 -15.43 1.76
C ALA A 447 -12.88 -15.75 2.70
N ASP A 448 -13.08 -17.02 3.06
CA ASP A 448 -14.11 -17.41 4.03
C ASP A 448 -13.79 -16.84 5.44
N ARG A 449 -12.52 -16.80 5.88
CA ARG A 449 -12.11 -16.12 7.13
C ARG A 449 -12.44 -14.62 7.10
N ILE A 450 -12.18 -13.93 5.96
CA ILE A 450 -12.57 -12.52 5.78
C ILE A 450 -14.10 -12.34 5.89
N ILE A 451 -14.90 -13.25 5.31
CA ILE A 451 -16.36 -13.22 5.43
C ILE A 451 -16.80 -13.35 6.89
N GLU A 452 -16.20 -14.26 7.66
CA GLU A 452 -16.51 -14.41 9.09
C GLU A 452 -16.21 -13.15 9.87
N MET A 453 -15.03 -12.52 9.62
CA MET A 453 -14.66 -11.27 10.26
C MET A 453 -15.54 -10.09 9.86
N SER A 454 -16.04 -10.06 8.63
CA SER A 454 -16.94 -9.00 8.16
C SER A 454 -18.32 -9.01 8.86
N ARG A 455 -18.70 -10.14 9.47
CA ARG A 455 -19.98 -10.32 10.18
C ARG A 455 -19.90 -10.03 11.69
N ARG A 456 -18.69 -9.93 12.21
CA ARG A 456 -18.40 -9.57 13.62
C ARG A 456 -18.31 -8.04 13.77
#